data_98681891ca980efa0abc35cee13feadb
#
_entry.id   98681891ca980efa0abc35cee13feadb
#
_cell.length_a   1.000
_cell.length_b   1.000
_cell.length_c   1.000
_cell.angle_alpha   90.00
_cell.angle_beta   90.00
_cell.angle_gamma   90.00
#
_symmetry.space_group_name_H-M   'P 1'
#
loop_
_entity.id
_entity.type
_entity.pdbx_description
1 polymer ?
#
loop_
_entity_poly.entity_id
_entity_poly.type
_entity_poly.pdbx_seq_one_letter_code
_entity_poly.pdbx_strand_id
1 'polypeptide(L)'
;MKSAEKSAKSLERRILHRVREAVAAYQLIEPGDRILVALSGGKDSMALLHFLSVMRRSNNGSFDLKAVHVRMANVDYRTDLQQLKEYAEQCGTGFELLDAAFEPDEKQGRSACFLCSWTRRKALFNYAQANGYNKIALGHHRDDLLQTAMMNLTFNGTFATMTASHAMDKFPITLIRPLCAVDEADLRLWADFTEVVATVKACPYDKIGKRHEMQGIMQQMQTFNPEFRQSLWHALNKAGKV
;
A
#
# COMPACT_ATOMS: atom_id res chain seq x y z
N MET A 1 -0.79 17.50 26.45
CA MET A 1 -1.83 16.54 26.03
C MET A 1 -2.82 17.13 25.03
N LYS A 2 -3.65 18.15 25.36
CA LYS A 2 -4.67 18.70 24.42
C LYS A 2 -4.11 19.21 23.07
N SER A 3 -2.88 19.74 23.00
CA SER A 3 -2.25 20.23 21.75
C SER A 3 -1.85 19.08 20.82
N ALA A 4 -1.23 18.01 21.35
CA ALA A 4 -0.85 16.82 20.57
C ALA A 4 -2.07 16.07 20.02
N GLU A 5 -3.12 15.94 20.82
CA GLU A 5 -4.38 15.33 20.39
C GLU A 5 -5.07 16.14 19.27
N LYS A 6 -5.04 17.48 19.35
CA LYS A 6 -5.56 18.35 18.28
C LYS A 6 -4.74 18.20 17.00
N SER A 7 -3.42 18.07 17.11
CA SER A 7 -2.52 17.84 15.95
C SER A 7 -2.77 16.49 15.31
N ALA A 8 -2.94 15.42 16.10
CA ALA A 8 -3.25 14.07 15.60
C ALA A 8 -4.60 14.04 14.83
N LYS A 9 -5.66 14.63 15.40
CA LYS A 9 -6.97 14.74 14.73
C LYS A 9 -6.92 15.57 13.44
N SER A 10 -6.10 16.64 13.42
CA SER A 10 -5.91 17.45 12.20
C SER A 10 -5.19 16.66 11.11
N LEU A 11 -4.15 15.91 11.47
CA LEU A 11 -3.43 15.03 10.55
C LEU A 11 -4.33 13.94 9.97
N GLU A 12 -5.10 13.27 10.82
CA GLU A 12 -6.04 12.22 10.41
C GLU A 12 -7.08 12.75 9.41
N ARG A 13 -7.65 13.92 9.67
CA ARG A 13 -8.58 14.58 8.72
C ARG A 13 -7.93 14.90 7.39
N ARG A 14 -6.67 15.39 7.40
CA ARG A 14 -5.92 15.70 6.18
C ARG A 14 -5.67 14.45 5.35
N ILE A 15 -5.21 13.36 5.97
CA ILE A 15 -4.99 12.09 5.27
C ILE A 15 -6.31 11.56 4.72
N LEU A 16 -7.36 11.50 5.53
CA LEU A 16 -8.68 11.03 5.11
C LEU A 16 -9.23 11.85 3.92
N HIS A 17 -9.03 13.17 3.92
CA HIS A 17 -9.42 14.02 2.81
C HIS A 17 -8.69 13.63 1.52
N ARG A 18 -7.36 13.46 1.56
CA ARG A 18 -6.57 13.01 0.39
C ARG A 18 -6.96 11.62 -0.10
N VAL A 19 -7.27 10.70 0.81
CA VAL A 19 -7.78 9.35 0.44
C VAL A 19 -9.10 9.47 -0.29
N ARG A 20 -10.04 10.28 0.22
CA ARG A 20 -11.34 10.51 -0.43
C ARG A 20 -11.20 11.17 -1.81
N GLU A 21 -10.33 12.16 -1.93
CA GLU A 21 -10.02 12.78 -3.22
C GLU A 21 -9.47 11.76 -4.23
N ALA A 22 -8.51 10.92 -3.82
CA ALA A 22 -7.95 9.88 -4.68
C ALA A 22 -9.03 8.86 -5.09
N VAL A 23 -9.85 8.40 -4.14
CA VAL A 23 -10.94 7.46 -4.42
C VAL A 23 -11.93 8.05 -5.43
N ALA A 24 -12.30 9.32 -5.30
CA ALA A 24 -13.20 9.99 -6.22
C ALA A 24 -12.56 10.26 -7.58
N ALA A 25 -11.34 10.83 -7.60
CA ALA A 25 -10.66 11.23 -8.84
C ALA A 25 -10.33 10.04 -9.75
N TYR A 26 -9.96 8.90 -9.16
CA TYR A 26 -9.58 7.69 -9.90
C TYR A 26 -10.66 6.61 -9.88
N GLN A 27 -11.86 6.90 -9.37
CA GLN A 27 -13.01 5.97 -9.29
C GLN A 27 -12.63 4.61 -8.67
N LEU A 28 -11.90 4.65 -7.55
CA LEU A 28 -11.30 3.45 -6.97
C LEU A 28 -12.32 2.54 -6.28
N ILE A 29 -13.39 3.12 -5.74
CA ILE A 29 -14.40 2.41 -4.93
C ILE A 29 -15.79 2.82 -5.35
N GLU A 30 -16.63 1.82 -5.62
CA GLU A 30 -18.03 1.98 -5.98
C GLU A 30 -18.94 1.28 -4.96
N PRO A 31 -20.21 1.68 -4.85
CA PRO A 31 -21.18 0.95 -4.04
C PRO A 31 -21.30 -0.52 -4.48
N GLY A 32 -21.30 -1.43 -3.51
CA GLY A 32 -21.35 -2.86 -3.76
C GLY A 32 -19.99 -3.54 -3.96
N ASP A 33 -18.89 -2.78 -3.99
CA ASP A 33 -17.55 -3.37 -4.06
C ASP A 33 -17.26 -4.27 -2.85
N ARG A 34 -16.55 -5.35 -3.11
CA ARG A 34 -15.98 -6.24 -2.11
C ARG A 34 -14.46 -6.15 -2.18
N ILE A 35 -13.87 -5.45 -1.21
CA ILE A 35 -12.46 -5.05 -1.23
C ILE A 35 -11.65 -5.89 -0.25
N LEU A 36 -10.61 -6.53 -0.76
CA LEU A 36 -9.61 -7.23 0.01
C LEU A 36 -8.45 -6.27 0.31
N VAL A 37 -8.17 -5.99 1.58
CA VAL A 37 -7.03 -5.16 1.98
C VAL A 37 -5.82 -6.05 2.25
N ALA A 38 -4.75 -5.87 1.49
CA ALA A 38 -3.49 -6.57 1.69
C ALA A 38 -2.76 -6.00 2.93
N LEU A 39 -2.98 -6.62 4.09
CA LEU A 39 -2.45 -6.20 5.38
C LEU A 39 -1.07 -6.81 5.61
N SER A 40 -0.02 -6.09 5.26
CA SER A 40 1.36 -6.59 5.37
C SER A 40 1.96 -6.47 6.78
N GLY A 41 1.33 -5.74 7.69
CA GLY A 41 1.84 -5.38 9.02
C GLY A 41 2.75 -4.14 9.04
N GLY A 42 3.03 -3.52 7.90
CA GLY A 42 3.71 -2.23 7.84
C GLY A 42 2.74 -1.07 8.02
N LYS A 43 3.25 0.09 8.48
CA LYS A 43 2.49 1.32 8.74
C LYS A 43 1.49 1.68 7.63
N ASP A 44 1.91 1.53 6.36
CA ASP A 44 1.11 1.96 5.20
C ASP A 44 -0.10 1.04 4.98
N SER A 45 0.07 -0.27 5.16
CA SER A 45 -1.04 -1.23 5.06
C SER A 45 -2.02 -1.10 6.22
N MET A 46 -1.53 -0.76 7.41
CA MET A 46 -2.37 -0.51 8.58
C MET A 46 -3.13 0.82 8.43
N ALA A 47 -2.48 1.88 7.95
CA ALA A 47 -3.12 3.14 7.60
C ALA A 47 -4.20 2.94 6.52
N LEU A 48 -3.90 2.17 5.47
CA LEU A 48 -4.88 1.83 4.43
C LEU A 48 -6.14 1.21 5.02
N LEU A 49 -5.99 0.19 5.87
CA LEU A 49 -7.13 -0.48 6.51
C LEU A 49 -7.93 0.49 7.37
N HIS A 50 -7.24 1.31 8.18
CA HIS A 50 -7.88 2.33 9.02
C HIS A 50 -8.73 3.30 8.20
N PHE A 51 -8.12 3.96 7.20
CA PHE A 51 -8.82 5.00 6.42
C PHE A 51 -9.95 4.45 5.57
N LEU A 52 -9.81 3.25 4.99
CA LEU A 52 -10.91 2.59 4.30
C LEU A 52 -12.05 2.21 5.26
N SER A 53 -11.73 1.78 6.47
CA SER A 53 -12.73 1.47 7.50
C SER A 53 -13.49 2.72 7.97
N VAL A 54 -12.80 3.86 8.12
CA VAL A 54 -13.43 5.15 8.42
C VAL A 54 -14.35 5.57 7.27
N MET A 55 -13.91 5.42 6.03
CA MET A 55 -14.72 5.73 4.85
C MET A 55 -15.97 4.84 4.78
N ARG A 56 -15.82 3.53 5.00
CA ARG A 56 -16.95 2.58 5.00
C ARG A 56 -18.01 2.98 6.03
N ARG A 57 -17.59 3.32 7.25
CA ARG A 57 -18.52 3.77 8.30
C ARG A 57 -19.24 5.06 7.93
N SER A 58 -18.54 6.02 7.30
CA SER A 58 -19.15 7.30 6.89
C SER A 58 -20.07 7.19 5.67
N ASN A 59 -19.94 6.12 4.86
CA ASN A 59 -20.75 5.84 3.67
C ASN A 59 -21.82 4.78 3.91
N ASN A 60 -22.26 4.59 5.14
CA ASN A 60 -23.29 3.62 5.55
C ASN A 60 -23.01 2.17 5.08
N GLY A 61 -21.73 1.77 5.00
CA GLY A 61 -21.36 0.43 4.60
C GLY A 61 -21.59 0.15 3.10
N SER A 62 -21.46 1.15 2.24
CA SER A 62 -21.72 1.00 0.80
C SER A 62 -20.78 0.00 0.09
N PHE A 63 -19.71 -0.46 0.72
CA PHE A 63 -18.79 -1.48 0.23
C PHE A 63 -18.30 -2.38 1.37
N ASP A 64 -17.87 -3.60 1.05
CA ASP A 64 -17.34 -4.56 2.00
C ASP A 64 -15.81 -4.48 2.09
N LEU A 65 -15.27 -4.72 3.30
CA LEU A 65 -13.83 -4.81 3.56
C LEU A 65 -13.49 -6.11 4.29
N LYS A 66 -12.39 -6.76 3.87
CA LYS A 66 -11.71 -7.80 4.62
C LYS A 66 -10.21 -7.59 4.60
N ALA A 67 -9.55 -7.71 5.74
CA ALA A 67 -8.10 -7.69 5.86
C ALA A 67 -7.53 -9.10 5.62
N VAL A 68 -6.47 -9.19 4.81
CA VAL A 68 -5.78 -10.45 4.54
C VAL A 68 -4.28 -10.27 4.72
N HIS A 69 -3.67 -11.14 5.53
CA HIS A 69 -2.23 -11.27 5.65
C HIS A 69 -1.73 -12.53 4.95
N VAL A 70 -0.68 -12.40 4.13
CA VAL A 70 -0.01 -13.57 3.53
C VAL A 70 1.30 -13.81 4.27
N ARG A 71 1.35 -14.90 5.05
CA ARG A 71 2.56 -15.36 5.72
C ARG A 71 3.36 -16.25 4.77
N MET A 72 4.65 -15.91 4.60
CA MET A 72 5.57 -16.76 3.84
C MET A 72 6.21 -17.77 4.80
N ALA A 73 5.85 -19.04 4.69
CA ALA A 73 6.27 -20.08 5.61
C ALA A 73 7.80 -20.37 5.56
N ASN A 74 8.43 -20.07 4.43
CA ASN A 74 9.86 -20.30 4.20
C ASN A 74 10.71 -19.02 4.25
N VAL A 75 10.17 -17.91 4.77
CA VAL A 75 10.94 -16.68 4.98
C VAL A 75 10.90 -16.34 6.47
N ASP A 76 12.08 -16.29 7.10
CA ASP A 76 12.18 -15.90 8.49
C ASP A 76 11.98 -14.40 8.64
N TYR A 77 10.75 -14.00 8.92
CA TYR A 77 10.39 -12.65 9.34
C TYR A 77 9.31 -12.71 10.42
N ARG A 78 9.45 -11.87 11.42
CA ARG A 78 8.51 -11.84 12.55
C ARG A 78 7.38 -10.89 12.26
N THR A 79 6.17 -11.41 12.25
CA THR A 79 4.92 -10.64 12.24
C THR A 79 4.09 -11.08 13.43
N ASP A 80 3.66 -10.14 14.26
CA ASP A 80 2.70 -10.42 15.32
C ASP A 80 1.31 -10.57 14.69
N LEU A 81 0.93 -11.82 14.43
CA LEU A 81 -0.36 -12.16 13.79
C LEU A 81 -1.54 -11.84 14.70
N GLN A 82 -1.36 -11.97 16.03
CA GLN A 82 -2.42 -11.65 16.98
C GLN A 82 -2.71 -10.15 16.96
N GLN A 83 -1.67 -9.32 16.97
CA GLN A 83 -1.80 -7.86 16.87
C GLN A 83 -2.47 -7.44 15.54
N LEU A 84 -2.12 -8.09 14.42
CA LEU A 84 -2.77 -7.80 13.13
C LEU A 84 -4.26 -8.13 13.15
N LYS A 85 -4.62 -9.26 13.75
CA LYS A 85 -6.02 -9.68 13.90
C LYS A 85 -6.80 -8.70 14.77
N GLU A 86 -6.27 -8.36 15.95
CA GLU A 86 -6.89 -7.40 16.86
C GLU A 86 -7.06 -6.02 16.21
N TYR A 87 -6.07 -5.58 15.45
CA TYR A 87 -6.16 -4.32 14.71
C TYR A 87 -7.26 -4.35 13.64
N ALA A 88 -7.38 -5.44 12.88
CA ALA A 88 -8.45 -5.59 11.91
C ALA A 88 -9.84 -5.58 12.58
N GLU A 89 -9.98 -6.26 13.73
CA GLU A 89 -11.20 -6.25 14.54
C GLU A 89 -11.54 -4.85 15.07
N GLN A 90 -10.55 -4.08 15.55
CA GLN A 90 -10.73 -2.68 15.95
C GLN A 90 -11.17 -1.79 14.78
N CYS A 91 -10.69 -2.07 13.58
CA CYS A 91 -11.16 -1.44 12.34
C CYS A 91 -12.59 -1.90 11.94
N GLY A 92 -13.17 -2.87 12.64
CA GLY A 92 -14.48 -3.45 12.33
C GLY A 92 -14.47 -4.30 11.06
N THR A 93 -13.33 -4.95 10.72
CA THR A 93 -13.18 -5.83 9.56
C THR A 93 -12.82 -7.24 9.97
N GLY A 94 -13.21 -8.23 9.15
CA GLY A 94 -12.71 -9.60 9.31
C GLY A 94 -11.22 -9.68 8.93
N PHE A 95 -10.52 -10.63 9.55
CA PHE A 95 -9.12 -10.94 9.28
C PHE A 95 -8.98 -12.36 8.73
N GLU A 96 -8.11 -12.54 7.76
CA GLU A 96 -7.74 -13.84 7.21
C GLU A 96 -6.24 -13.98 7.12
N LEU A 97 -5.74 -15.16 7.48
CA LEU A 97 -4.33 -15.53 7.34
C LEU A 97 -4.19 -16.55 6.21
N LEU A 98 -3.37 -16.25 5.23
CA LEU A 98 -3.01 -17.17 4.17
C LEU A 98 -1.56 -17.60 4.33
N ASP A 99 -1.31 -18.90 4.34
CA ASP A 99 0.02 -19.46 4.28
C ASP A 99 0.44 -19.70 2.83
N ALA A 100 1.64 -19.25 2.48
CA ALA A 100 2.25 -19.44 1.19
C ALA A 100 3.74 -19.73 1.32
N ALA A 101 4.30 -20.46 0.36
CA ALA A 101 5.72 -20.71 0.25
C ALA A 101 6.13 -20.64 -1.22
N PHE A 102 7.38 -20.28 -1.47
CA PHE A 102 7.99 -20.37 -2.80
C PHE A 102 9.21 -21.29 -2.75
N GLU A 103 9.46 -21.96 -3.84
CA GLU A 103 10.71 -22.69 -4.02
C GLU A 103 11.74 -21.78 -4.72
N PRO A 104 12.99 -21.77 -4.23
CA PRO A 104 14.05 -21.07 -4.94
C PRO A 104 14.18 -21.62 -6.35
N ASP A 105 14.11 -20.74 -7.33
CA ASP A 105 14.25 -21.12 -8.75
C ASP A 105 15.66 -20.84 -9.23
N GLU A 106 16.57 -21.73 -8.91
CA GLU A 106 17.98 -21.62 -9.29
C GLU A 106 18.18 -21.67 -10.82
N LYS A 107 17.23 -22.27 -11.56
CA LYS A 107 17.33 -22.45 -13.03
C LYS A 107 16.94 -21.20 -13.81
N GLN A 108 16.05 -20.34 -13.26
CA GLN A 108 15.56 -19.13 -13.96
C GLN A 108 16.22 -17.84 -13.48
N GLY A 109 17.13 -17.90 -12.50
CA GLY A 109 17.88 -16.73 -11.99
C GLY A 109 17.02 -15.66 -11.33
N ARG A 110 15.81 -16.00 -10.89
CA ARG A 110 14.92 -15.06 -10.23
C ARG A 110 15.29 -14.85 -8.78
N SER A 111 15.37 -13.59 -8.34
CA SER A 111 15.70 -13.29 -6.94
C SER A 111 14.63 -13.79 -5.97
N ALA A 112 15.03 -14.15 -4.75
CA ALA A 112 14.13 -14.54 -3.67
C ALA A 112 13.06 -13.48 -3.39
N CYS A 113 13.42 -12.18 -3.47
CA CYS A 113 12.48 -11.07 -3.33
C CYS A 113 11.41 -11.07 -4.42
N PHE A 114 11.78 -11.37 -5.66
CA PHE A 114 10.82 -11.46 -6.76
C PHE A 114 9.85 -12.62 -6.52
N LEU A 115 10.35 -13.81 -6.19
CA LEU A 115 9.53 -15.00 -5.93
C LEU A 115 8.60 -14.80 -4.73
N CYS A 116 9.10 -14.25 -3.64
CA CYS A 116 8.29 -13.91 -2.47
C CYS A 116 7.15 -12.94 -2.83
N SER A 117 7.45 -11.86 -3.54
CA SER A 117 6.45 -10.86 -3.95
C SER A 117 5.42 -11.45 -4.92
N TRP A 118 5.87 -12.29 -5.85
CA TRP A 118 4.99 -12.96 -6.81
C TRP A 118 4.06 -13.96 -6.13
N THR A 119 4.60 -14.78 -5.22
CA THR A 119 3.82 -15.79 -4.47
C THR A 119 2.77 -15.14 -3.56
N ARG A 120 3.16 -14.07 -2.85
CA ARG A 120 2.18 -13.30 -2.05
C ARG A 120 1.05 -12.75 -2.90
N ARG A 121 1.37 -12.17 -4.05
CA ARG A 121 0.36 -11.66 -4.99
C ARG A 121 -0.56 -12.78 -5.46
N LYS A 122 0.00 -13.91 -5.90
CA LYS A 122 -0.75 -15.07 -6.36
C LYS A 122 -1.72 -15.57 -5.29
N ALA A 123 -1.29 -15.68 -4.04
CA ALA A 123 -2.14 -16.08 -2.92
C ALA A 123 -3.32 -15.10 -2.71
N LEU A 124 -3.06 -13.78 -2.74
CA LEU A 124 -4.09 -12.75 -2.64
C LEU A 124 -5.11 -12.83 -3.79
N PHE A 125 -4.64 -12.98 -5.03
CA PHE A 125 -5.52 -13.09 -6.19
C PHE A 125 -6.39 -14.34 -6.15
N ASN A 126 -5.81 -15.50 -5.84
CA ASN A 126 -6.54 -16.74 -5.72
C ASN A 126 -7.61 -16.65 -4.63
N TYR A 127 -7.27 -16.11 -3.48
CA TYR A 127 -8.22 -15.92 -2.39
C TYR A 127 -9.34 -14.95 -2.76
N ALA A 128 -9.00 -13.82 -3.36
CA ALA A 128 -9.98 -12.83 -3.80
C ALA A 128 -10.98 -13.44 -4.80
N GLN A 129 -10.49 -14.14 -5.82
CA GLN A 129 -11.32 -14.79 -6.82
C GLN A 129 -12.23 -15.87 -6.20
N ALA A 130 -11.67 -16.75 -5.37
CA ALA A 130 -12.41 -17.84 -4.74
C ALA A 130 -13.52 -17.34 -3.79
N ASN A 131 -13.37 -16.15 -3.22
CA ASN A 131 -14.31 -15.58 -2.25
C ASN A 131 -15.13 -14.40 -2.82
N GLY A 132 -15.06 -14.14 -4.13
CA GLY A 132 -15.88 -13.14 -4.80
C GLY A 132 -15.52 -11.69 -4.45
N TYR A 133 -14.25 -11.40 -4.12
CA TYR A 133 -13.72 -10.02 -4.01
C TYR A 133 -13.37 -9.51 -5.40
N ASN A 134 -13.86 -8.33 -5.75
CA ASN A 134 -13.60 -7.71 -7.06
C ASN A 134 -12.46 -6.69 -7.02
N LYS A 135 -12.03 -6.27 -5.83
CA LYS A 135 -10.92 -5.32 -5.66
C LYS A 135 -9.92 -5.80 -4.62
N ILE A 136 -8.62 -5.53 -4.87
CA ILE A 136 -7.54 -5.68 -3.89
C ILE A 136 -6.92 -4.32 -3.66
N ALA A 137 -6.98 -3.82 -2.42
CA ALA A 137 -6.37 -2.56 -2.02
C ALA A 137 -4.94 -2.77 -1.50
N LEU A 138 -4.00 -1.98 -2.04
CA LEU A 138 -2.58 -2.02 -1.71
C LEU A 138 -2.15 -0.70 -1.07
N GLY A 139 -1.32 -0.77 -0.04
CA GLY A 139 -0.83 0.38 0.75
C GLY A 139 0.26 1.22 0.08
N HIS A 140 0.29 1.29 -1.25
CA HIS A 140 1.24 2.16 -1.95
C HIS A 140 0.81 3.62 -1.82
N HIS A 141 1.74 4.48 -1.41
CA HIS A 141 1.53 5.90 -1.21
C HIS A 141 2.22 6.75 -2.29
N ARG A 142 2.05 8.07 -2.26
CA ARG A 142 2.56 8.98 -3.31
C ARG A 142 4.04 8.81 -3.58
N ASP A 143 4.85 8.66 -2.54
CA ASP A 143 6.29 8.52 -2.68
C ASP A 143 6.70 7.22 -3.40
N ASP A 144 5.95 6.13 -3.23
CA ASP A 144 6.17 4.88 -3.99
C ASP A 144 5.93 5.08 -5.49
N LEU A 145 4.89 5.85 -5.85
CA LEU A 145 4.58 6.14 -7.25
C LEU A 145 5.67 7.04 -7.86
N LEU A 146 6.09 8.08 -7.15
CA LEU A 146 7.16 8.97 -7.59
C LEU A 146 8.48 8.21 -7.76
N GLN A 147 8.84 7.38 -6.78
CA GLN A 147 10.05 6.55 -6.85
C GLN A 147 9.99 5.57 -8.02
N THR A 148 8.84 4.94 -8.25
CA THR A 148 8.65 4.03 -9.40
C THR A 148 8.79 4.77 -10.72
N ALA A 149 8.26 5.99 -10.83
CA ALA A 149 8.43 6.83 -12.02
C ALA A 149 9.91 7.15 -12.30
N MET A 150 10.65 7.55 -11.26
CA MET A 150 12.09 7.83 -11.37
C MET A 150 12.89 6.58 -11.77
N MET A 151 12.56 5.42 -11.19
CA MET A 151 13.19 4.15 -11.56
C MET A 151 12.88 3.77 -13.02
N ASN A 152 11.63 3.89 -13.45
CA ASN A 152 11.24 3.58 -14.83
C ASN A 152 11.92 4.53 -15.82
N LEU A 153 12.00 5.81 -15.50
CA LEU A 153 12.69 6.78 -16.33
C LEU A 153 14.19 6.47 -16.45
N THR A 154 14.83 6.13 -15.32
CA THR A 154 16.28 5.92 -15.26
C THR A 154 16.72 4.58 -15.87
N PHE A 155 15.97 3.50 -15.62
CA PHE A 155 16.41 2.15 -16.03
C PHE A 155 15.71 1.63 -17.27
N ASN A 156 14.49 2.11 -17.57
CA ASN A 156 13.68 1.61 -18.67
C ASN A 156 13.42 2.66 -19.75
N GLY A 157 13.86 3.92 -19.56
CA GLY A 157 13.59 5.00 -20.50
C GLY A 157 12.10 5.33 -20.65
N THR A 158 11.27 5.00 -19.66
CA THR A 158 9.81 5.10 -19.75
C THR A 158 9.27 6.04 -18.66
N PHE A 159 8.54 7.07 -19.08
CA PHE A 159 7.84 7.96 -18.15
C PHE A 159 6.49 7.32 -17.76
N ALA A 160 6.51 6.46 -16.77
CA ALA A 160 5.35 5.71 -16.25
C ALA A 160 5.54 5.36 -14.78
N THR A 161 4.43 5.19 -14.07
CA THR A 161 4.42 4.72 -12.66
C THR A 161 3.36 3.66 -12.46
N MET A 162 3.14 3.26 -11.19
CA MET A 162 1.99 2.45 -10.81
C MET A 162 0.72 3.29 -10.91
N THR A 163 -0.28 2.80 -11.63
CA THR A 163 -1.59 3.48 -11.72
C THR A 163 -2.36 3.37 -10.41
N ALA A 164 -3.19 4.35 -10.10
CA ALA A 164 -4.07 4.33 -8.92
C ALA A 164 -5.06 3.16 -8.98
N SER A 165 -5.55 2.83 -10.18
CA SER A 165 -6.40 1.68 -10.49
C SER A 165 -5.77 0.84 -11.60
N HIS A 166 -5.82 -0.48 -11.49
CA HIS A 166 -5.28 -1.41 -12.48
C HIS A 166 -6.15 -2.67 -12.58
N ALA A 167 -6.95 -2.76 -13.63
CA ALA A 167 -7.70 -3.97 -13.94
C ALA A 167 -6.74 -5.08 -14.40
N MET A 168 -6.92 -6.28 -13.89
CA MET A 168 -6.05 -7.41 -14.23
C MET A 168 -6.61 -8.18 -15.42
N ASP A 169 -5.76 -8.45 -16.43
CA ASP A 169 -6.18 -9.16 -17.64
C ASP A 169 -6.62 -10.61 -17.39
N LYS A 170 -6.00 -11.26 -16.39
CA LYS A 170 -6.18 -12.71 -16.13
C LYS A 170 -7.13 -13.02 -14.98
N PHE A 171 -7.58 -12.02 -14.26
CA PHE A 171 -8.45 -12.17 -13.07
C PHE A 171 -9.54 -11.09 -13.11
N PRO A 172 -10.77 -11.39 -12.71
CA PRO A 172 -11.82 -10.39 -12.60
C PRO A 172 -11.63 -9.53 -11.35
N ILE A 173 -10.44 -8.95 -11.20
CA ILE A 173 -9.98 -8.24 -10.01
C ILE A 173 -9.30 -6.95 -10.46
N THR A 174 -9.61 -5.85 -9.78
CA THR A 174 -8.93 -4.58 -9.94
C THR A 174 -8.03 -4.30 -8.74
N LEU A 175 -6.75 -4.02 -8.98
CA LEU A 175 -5.85 -3.48 -7.95
C LEU A 175 -6.13 -2.00 -7.77
N ILE A 176 -6.31 -1.56 -6.52
CA ILE A 176 -6.52 -0.16 -6.17
C ILE A 176 -5.47 0.34 -5.17
N ARG A 177 -5.12 1.63 -5.26
CA ARG A 177 -4.13 2.28 -4.38
C ARG A 177 -4.72 3.56 -3.76
N PRO A 178 -5.59 3.44 -2.76
CA PRO A 178 -6.27 4.59 -2.16
C PRO A 178 -5.34 5.62 -1.50
N LEU A 179 -4.11 5.20 -1.12
CA LEU A 179 -3.09 6.08 -0.54
C LEU A 179 -2.22 6.79 -1.59
N CYS A 180 -2.48 6.63 -2.90
CA CYS A 180 -1.60 7.13 -3.98
C CYS A 180 -1.36 8.66 -3.94
N ALA A 181 -2.24 9.43 -3.33
CA ALA A 181 -2.11 10.89 -3.16
C ALA A 181 -1.61 11.31 -1.76
N VAL A 182 -1.35 10.36 -0.86
CA VAL A 182 -0.89 10.61 0.52
C VAL A 182 0.62 10.55 0.58
N ASP A 183 1.24 11.50 1.30
CA ASP A 183 2.68 11.54 1.52
C ASP A 183 3.13 10.51 2.57
N GLU A 184 4.29 9.89 2.36
CA GLU A 184 4.88 8.97 3.34
C GLU A 184 5.10 9.65 4.70
N ALA A 185 5.50 10.92 4.70
CA ALA A 185 5.72 11.69 5.92
C ALA A 185 4.45 11.80 6.78
N ASP A 186 3.30 12.01 6.14
CA ASP A 186 2.01 12.07 6.84
C ASP A 186 1.63 10.68 7.43
N LEU A 187 1.88 9.60 6.68
CA LEU A 187 1.62 8.23 7.16
C LEU A 187 2.55 7.84 8.32
N ARG A 188 3.80 8.29 8.29
CA ARG A 188 4.75 8.08 9.39
C ARG A 188 4.31 8.80 10.65
N LEU A 189 3.99 10.10 10.54
CA LEU A 189 3.46 10.87 11.66
C LEU A 189 2.15 10.29 12.22
N TRP A 190 1.28 9.81 11.36
CA TRP A 190 0.05 9.15 11.79
C TRP A 190 0.33 7.86 12.58
N ALA A 191 1.27 7.04 12.10
CA ALA A 191 1.68 5.83 12.80
C ALA A 191 2.29 6.12 14.18
N ASP A 192 3.10 7.18 14.28
CA ASP A 192 3.68 7.63 15.56
C ASP A 192 2.60 8.10 16.55
N PHE A 193 1.59 8.84 16.08
CA PHE A 193 0.49 9.32 16.94
C PHE A 193 -0.49 8.22 17.36
N THR A 194 -0.65 7.18 16.58
CA THR A 194 -1.61 6.10 16.85
C THR A 194 -0.96 4.92 17.54
N GLU A 195 0.36 4.98 17.80
CA GLU A 195 1.15 3.88 18.35
C GLU A 195 0.95 2.56 17.56
N VAL A 196 0.63 2.70 16.27
CA VAL A 196 0.56 1.57 15.36
C VAL A 196 1.96 1.03 15.19
N VAL A 197 2.29 0.04 16.02
CA VAL A 197 3.57 -0.65 15.96
C VAL A 197 3.60 -1.43 14.65
N ALA A 198 4.41 -0.95 13.72
CA ALA A 198 4.73 -1.77 12.55
C ALA A 198 5.37 -3.06 13.06
N THR A 199 4.72 -4.18 12.81
CA THR A 199 5.31 -5.49 13.11
C THR A 199 6.70 -5.53 12.51
N VAL A 200 7.71 -5.83 13.33
CA VAL A 200 9.11 -5.75 12.95
C VAL A 200 9.37 -6.75 11.83
N LYS A 201 9.45 -6.26 10.62
CA LYS A 201 9.90 -7.03 9.47
C LYS A 201 11.43 -7.11 9.50
N ALA A 202 11.97 -8.15 10.08
CA ALA A 202 13.36 -8.51 9.84
C ALA A 202 13.43 -9.37 8.56
N CYS A 203 13.09 -8.81 7.41
CA CYS A 203 13.32 -9.51 6.14
C CYS A 203 14.82 -9.43 5.83
N PRO A 204 15.53 -10.57 5.68
CA PRO A 204 16.95 -10.56 5.41
C PRO A 204 17.32 -9.89 4.07
N TYR A 205 16.34 -9.68 3.20
CA TYR A 205 16.52 -9.11 1.87
C TYR A 205 16.12 -7.61 1.76
N ASP A 206 15.68 -6.97 2.85
CA ASP A 206 15.03 -5.64 2.82
C ASP A 206 16.00 -4.45 2.61
N LYS A 207 17.30 -4.66 2.72
CA LYS A 207 18.29 -3.56 2.76
C LYS A 207 19.17 -3.42 1.51
N ILE A 208 18.96 -4.23 0.48
CA ILE A 208 19.86 -4.25 -0.68
C ILE A 208 19.07 -4.06 -1.96
N GLY A 209 19.17 -2.89 -2.60
CA GLY A 209 18.61 -2.74 -3.94
C GLY A 209 18.56 -1.30 -4.45
N LYS A 210 18.51 -1.17 -5.76
CA LYS A 210 18.43 0.08 -6.53
C LYS A 210 17.28 1.02 -6.07
N ARG A 211 16.28 0.46 -5.40
CA ARG A 211 15.17 1.25 -4.85
C ARG A 211 15.63 2.14 -3.68
N HIS A 212 16.49 1.62 -2.82
CA HIS A 212 17.07 2.39 -1.72
C HIS A 212 18.02 3.48 -2.25
N GLU A 213 18.84 3.16 -3.26
CA GLU A 213 19.72 4.12 -3.92
C GLU A 213 18.90 5.26 -4.57
N MET A 214 17.81 4.92 -5.26
CA MET A 214 16.91 5.91 -5.87
C MET A 214 16.29 6.84 -4.83
N GLN A 215 15.95 6.34 -3.65
CA GLN A 215 15.44 7.18 -2.55
C GLN A 215 16.46 8.24 -2.14
N GLY A 216 17.75 7.88 -2.05
CA GLY A 216 18.83 8.84 -1.78
C GLY A 216 18.96 9.90 -2.87
N ILE A 217 18.88 9.50 -4.15
CA ILE A 217 18.91 10.44 -5.29
C ILE A 217 17.71 11.40 -5.23
N MET A 218 16.52 10.89 -4.99
CA MET A 218 15.32 11.74 -4.86
C MET A 218 15.43 12.72 -3.68
N GLN A 219 16.12 12.35 -2.62
CA GLN A 219 16.36 13.25 -1.50
C GLN A 219 17.35 14.39 -1.87
N GLN A 220 18.37 14.11 -2.66
CA GLN A 220 19.25 15.13 -3.22
C GLN A 220 18.50 16.08 -4.16
N MET A 221 17.63 15.54 -5.03
CA MET A 221 16.77 16.35 -5.89
C MET A 221 15.80 17.24 -5.09
N GLN A 222 15.28 16.74 -3.98
CA GLN A 222 14.43 17.52 -3.07
C GLN A 222 15.21 18.63 -2.38
N THR A 223 16.49 18.43 -2.05
CA THR A 223 17.36 19.46 -1.51
C THR A 223 17.66 20.54 -2.55
N PHE A 224 17.89 20.15 -3.80
CA PHE A 224 18.11 21.07 -4.93
C PHE A 224 16.84 21.87 -5.28
N ASN A 225 15.68 21.21 -5.31
CA ASN A 225 14.39 21.85 -5.57
C ASN A 225 13.36 21.35 -4.54
N PRO A 226 12.97 22.15 -3.53
CA PRO A 226 11.97 21.79 -2.54
C PRO A 226 10.63 21.34 -3.12
N GLU A 227 10.26 21.84 -4.31
CA GLU A 227 9.02 21.50 -5.01
C GLU A 227 9.16 20.26 -5.93
N PHE A 228 10.31 19.57 -5.93
CA PHE A 228 10.58 18.44 -6.83
C PHE A 228 9.48 17.38 -6.82
N ARG A 229 9.06 16.92 -5.63
CA ARG A 229 8.02 15.88 -5.49
C ARG A 229 6.68 16.34 -6.04
N GLN A 230 6.32 17.59 -5.79
CA GLN A 230 5.08 18.18 -6.29
C GLN A 230 5.12 18.36 -7.80
N SER A 231 6.23 18.82 -8.35
CA SER A 231 6.44 18.99 -9.78
C SER A 231 6.36 17.67 -10.53
N LEU A 232 7.01 16.62 -9.99
CA LEU A 232 6.96 15.27 -10.58
C LEU A 232 5.54 14.68 -10.50
N TRP A 233 4.85 14.85 -9.37
CA TRP A 233 3.46 14.42 -9.20
C TRP A 233 2.53 15.10 -10.21
N HIS A 234 2.67 16.41 -10.38
CA HIS A 234 1.91 17.18 -11.36
C HIS A 234 2.17 16.69 -12.80
N ALA A 235 3.43 16.46 -13.15
CA ALA A 235 3.80 15.95 -14.47
C ALA A 235 3.20 14.56 -14.75
N LEU A 236 3.21 13.65 -13.79
CA LEU A 236 2.61 12.31 -13.91
C LEU A 236 1.09 12.39 -14.11
N ASN A 237 0.39 13.23 -13.34
CA ASN A 237 -1.05 13.42 -13.49
C ASN A 237 -1.39 14.06 -14.84
N LYS A 238 -0.69 15.11 -15.25
CA LYS A 238 -0.89 15.77 -16.55
C LYS A 238 -0.66 14.82 -17.72
N ALA A 239 0.25 13.85 -17.56
CA ALA A 239 0.52 12.81 -18.57
C ALA A 239 -0.44 11.61 -18.48
N GLY A 240 -1.41 11.60 -17.57
CA GLY A 240 -2.36 10.49 -17.36
C GLY A 240 -1.67 9.18 -16.96
N LYS A 241 -0.64 9.26 -16.09
CA LYS A 241 0.18 8.09 -15.70
C LYS A 241 -0.12 7.57 -14.29
N VAL A 242 -0.99 8.23 -13.53
CA VAL A 242 -1.42 7.81 -12.18
C VAL A 242 -2.72 7.03 -12.21
#